data_31e82712c194a297dc269f133d06eb34
#
_entry.id   31e82712c194a297dc269f133d06eb34
#
_cell.length_a   1.000
_cell.length_b   1.000
_cell.length_c   1.000
_cell.angle_alpha   90.00
_cell.angle_beta   90.00
_cell.angle_gamma   90.00
#
_symmetry.space_group_name_H-M   'P 1'
#
loop_
_entity.id
_entity.type
_entity.pdbx_description
1 polymer ?
#
loop_
_entity_poly.entity_id
_entity_poly.type
_entity_poly.pdbx_seq_one_letter_code
_entity_poly.pdbx_strand_id
1 'polypeptide(L)'
;ELVKIVKEHGMSLEAEVGSIGGEEDGVVGMGECADPKECKMIADLGVDFLAAGIGNIHGKYPANWKGLSFETLAAVQELTGELPLVLHGGTGIPDDMIKKAIDLGVSKINVNTECQLVFAEATRKYIEAGKDLEGKGYDPRKLLKPGADAIVEKVKEKMILFGSDGKAE
;
A
#
# COMPACT_ATOMS: atom_id res chain seq x y z
N GLU A 1 -1.44 -3.72 25.89
CA GLU A 1 -0.85 -2.48 26.47
C GLU A 1 -0.86 -1.35 25.43
N LEU A 2 -0.31 -1.54 24.20
CA LEU A 2 -0.27 -0.52 23.14
C LEU A 2 -1.65 0.03 22.78
N VAL A 3 -2.65 -0.82 22.59
CA VAL A 3 -4.03 -0.39 22.28
C VAL A 3 -4.55 0.63 23.29
N LYS A 4 -4.28 0.43 24.59
CA LYS A 4 -4.69 1.37 25.64
C LYS A 4 -3.99 2.72 25.48
N ILE A 5 -2.65 2.69 25.28
CA ILE A 5 -1.84 3.90 25.14
C ILE A 5 -2.28 4.73 23.94
N VAL A 6 -2.42 4.11 22.76
CA VAL A 6 -2.79 4.86 21.54
C VAL A 6 -4.19 5.46 21.66
N LYS A 7 -5.14 4.74 22.26
CA LYS A 7 -6.51 5.25 22.48
C LYS A 7 -6.56 6.43 23.45
N GLU A 8 -5.74 6.42 24.50
CA GLU A 8 -5.62 7.56 25.43
C GLU A 8 -5.11 8.83 24.72
N HIS A 9 -4.39 8.68 23.58
CA HIS A 9 -3.88 9.78 22.79
C HIS A 9 -4.71 10.08 21.53
N GLY A 10 -5.88 9.45 21.35
CA GLY A 10 -6.73 9.63 20.18
C GLY A 10 -6.10 9.10 18.88
N MET A 11 -5.22 8.11 18.98
CA MET A 11 -4.55 7.48 17.85
C MET A 11 -5.16 6.12 17.54
N SER A 12 -5.03 5.68 16.29
CA SER A 12 -5.38 4.33 15.84
C SER A 12 -4.16 3.41 15.87
N LEU A 13 -4.39 2.11 16.06
CA LEU A 13 -3.37 1.07 16.03
C LEU A 13 -3.61 0.10 14.88
N GLU A 14 -2.64 0.02 13.98
CA GLU A 14 -2.54 -1.05 12.98
C GLU A 14 -1.59 -2.13 13.49
N ALA A 15 -1.96 -3.39 13.34
CA ALA A 15 -1.11 -4.53 13.62
C ALA A 15 -0.93 -5.38 12.35
N GLU A 16 0.12 -6.19 12.30
CA GLU A 16 0.40 -7.09 11.19
C GLU A 16 0.54 -8.53 11.69
N VAL A 17 0.00 -9.49 10.91
CA VAL A 17 0.13 -10.93 11.11
C VAL A 17 0.63 -11.59 9.82
N GLY A 18 1.54 -12.54 9.95
CA GLY A 18 2.33 -13.05 8.85
C GLY A 18 3.50 -12.13 8.55
N SER A 19 4.03 -12.20 7.34
CA SER A 19 5.05 -11.27 6.89
C SER A 19 4.85 -10.87 5.43
N ILE A 20 5.13 -9.59 5.14
CA ILE A 20 5.12 -9.08 3.77
C ILE A 20 6.49 -9.39 3.15
N GLY A 21 6.49 -9.99 1.96
CA GLY A 21 7.72 -10.29 1.22
C GLY A 21 8.36 -9.04 0.61
N GLY A 22 9.55 -9.19 0.02
CA GLY A 22 10.28 -8.14 -0.67
C GLY A 22 11.31 -7.44 0.21
N GLU A 23 11.64 -6.20 -0.14
CA GLU A 23 12.62 -5.38 0.56
C GLU A 23 11.96 -4.09 1.08
N GLU A 24 12.03 -3.87 2.38
CA GLU A 24 11.64 -2.62 3.03
C GLU A 24 12.68 -2.24 4.07
N ASP A 25 13.12 -0.99 4.04
CA ASP A 25 14.15 -0.43 4.96
C ASP A 25 15.42 -1.28 5.09
N GLY A 26 15.83 -1.95 3.98
CA GLY A 26 17.01 -2.81 3.94
C GLY A 26 16.80 -4.22 4.50
N VAL A 27 15.60 -4.57 4.89
CA VAL A 27 15.21 -5.94 5.30
C VAL A 27 14.59 -6.67 4.11
N VAL A 28 15.16 -7.82 3.75
CA VAL A 28 14.65 -8.67 2.68
C VAL A 28 13.99 -9.91 3.29
N GLY A 29 12.72 -10.15 2.91
CA GLY A 29 11.94 -11.28 3.41
C GLY A 29 11.23 -12.06 2.30
N MET A 30 10.94 -13.35 2.55
CA MET A 30 10.20 -14.20 1.61
C MET A 30 8.69 -14.00 1.68
N GLY A 31 8.18 -13.36 2.72
CA GLY A 31 6.75 -13.23 2.98
C GLY A 31 6.10 -14.56 3.38
N GLU A 32 5.27 -14.53 4.39
CA GLU A 32 4.48 -15.70 4.83
C GLU A 32 3.01 -15.30 4.91
N CYS A 33 2.12 -16.18 4.44
CA CYS A 33 0.69 -15.97 4.62
C CYS A 33 0.34 -15.98 6.11
N ALA A 34 -0.54 -15.06 6.50
CA ALA A 34 -1.04 -14.96 7.86
C ALA A 34 -1.81 -16.22 8.27
N ASP A 35 -1.68 -16.63 9.53
CA ASP A 35 -2.60 -17.61 10.13
C ASP A 35 -3.89 -16.87 10.52
N PRO A 36 -5.07 -17.27 9.99
CA PRO A 36 -6.34 -16.62 10.31
C PRO A 36 -6.69 -16.65 11.81
N LYS A 37 -6.23 -17.66 12.56
CA LYS A 37 -6.45 -17.74 14.01
C LYS A 37 -5.60 -16.72 14.77
N GLU A 38 -4.35 -16.52 14.33
CA GLU A 38 -3.51 -15.44 14.89
C GLU A 38 -4.10 -14.05 14.58
N CYS A 39 -4.61 -13.88 13.36
CA CYS A 39 -5.35 -12.67 12.99
C CYS A 39 -6.53 -12.40 13.94
N LYS A 40 -7.31 -13.43 14.24
CA LYS A 40 -8.42 -13.35 15.21
C LYS A 40 -7.92 -12.96 16.61
N MET A 41 -6.84 -13.57 17.07
CA MET A 41 -6.27 -13.24 18.39
C MET A 41 -5.82 -11.79 18.48
N ILE A 42 -5.20 -11.26 17.44
CA ILE A 42 -4.79 -9.84 17.37
C ILE A 42 -6.01 -8.91 17.28
N ALA A 43 -7.01 -9.27 16.47
CA ALA A 43 -8.26 -8.53 16.35
C ALA A 43 -8.97 -8.39 17.71
N ASP A 44 -9.00 -9.47 18.49
CA ASP A 44 -9.63 -9.50 19.82
C ASP A 44 -8.92 -8.62 20.86
N LEU A 45 -7.69 -8.19 20.61
CA LEU A 45 -7.02 -7.18 21.43
C LEU A 45 -7.55 -5.76 21.20
N GLY A 46 -8.38 -5.54 20.17
CA GLY A 46 -9.03 -4.28 19.86
C GLY A 46 -8.16 -3.31 19.08
N VAL A 47 -7.34 -3.83 18.15
CA VAL A 47 -6.66 -3.01 17.12
C VAL A 47 -7.70 -2.38 16.18
N ASP A 48 -7.35 -1.26 15.55
CA ASP A 48 -8.26 -0.54 14.67
C ASP A 48 -8.17 -1.01 13.20
N PHE A 49 -7.00 -1.56 12.80
CA PHE A 49 -6.73 -2.13 11.49
C PHE A 49 -5.87 -3.37 11.62
N LEU A 50 -5.98 -4.30 10.67
CA LEU A 50 -5.16 -5.50 10.63
C LEU A 50 -4.57 -5.72 9.24
N ALA A 51 -3.26 -5.66 9.13
CA ALA A 51 -2.54 -6.10 7.95
C ALA A 51 -2.31 -7.61 8.02
N ALA A 52 -2.65 -8.32 6.95
CA ALA A 52 -2.43 -9.74 6.83
C ALA A 52 -1.50 -10.05 5.64
N GLY A 53 -0.46 -10.84 5.88
CA GLY A 53 0.34 -11.41 4.81
C GLY A 53 -0.53 -12.35 3.97
N ILE A 54 -0.69 -12.05 2.69
CA ILE A 54 -1.48 -12.86 1.74
C ILE A 54 -0.72 -13.12 0.44
N GLY A 55 0.62 -13.15 0.51
CA GLY A 55 1.51 -13.28 -0.64
C GLY A 55 1.85 -11.94 -1.31
N ASN A 56 1.50 -10.84 -0.70
CA ASN A 56 1.86 -9.50 -1.11
C ASN A 56 3.34 -9.20 -0.79
N ILE A 57 3.94 -8.29 -1.57
CA ILE A 57 5.38 -8.01 -1.56
C ILE A 57 5.60 -6.49 -1.56
N HIS A 58 6.54 -6.01 -0.75
CA HIS A 58 7.04 -4.65 -0.84
C HIS A 58 7.92 -4.46 -2.09
N GLY A 59 7.75 -3.34 -2.79
CA GLY A 59 8.52 -3.04 -3.99
C GLY A 59 7.94 -3.61 -5.27
N LYS A 60 8.82 -4.10 -6.18
CA LYS A 60 8.41 -4.65 -7.47
C LYS A 60 8.15 -6.14 -7.37
N TYR A 61 7.01 -6.57 -7.88
CA TYR A 61 6.67 -8.00 -7.94
C TYR A 61 7.53 -8.73 -8.97
N PRO A 62 8.09 -9.92 -8.63
CA PRO A 62 8.84 -10.72 -9.57
C PRO A 62 7.92 -11.36 -10.62
N ALA A 63 8.48 -11.68 -11.80
CA ALA A 63 7.70 -12.25 -12.91
C ALA A 63 7.04 -13.60 -12.58
N ASN A 64 7.56 -14.34 -11.60
CA ASN A 64 7.04 -15.63 -11.15
C ASN A 64 6.11 -15.51 -9.93
N TRP A 65 5.69 -14.31 -9.56
CA TRP A 65 4.72 -14.11 -8.48
C TRP A 65 3.39 -14.81 -8.80
N LYS A 66 2.84 -15.49 -7.83
CA LYS A 66 1.65 -16.34 -8.02
C LYS A 66 0.32 -15.64 -7.73
N GLY A 67 0.36 -14.37 -7.37
CA GLY A 67 -0.83 -13.62 -6.99
C GLY A 67 -1.09 -13.60 -5.48
N LEU A 68 -2.16 -12.91 -5.09
CA LEU A 68 -2.62 -12.84 -3.71
C LEU A 68 -3.35 -14.14 -3.32
N SER A 69 -3.18 -14.57 -2.08
CA SER A 69 -3.96 -15.68 -1.49
C SER A 69 -5.34 -15.18 -1.02
N PHE A 70 -6.32 -15.25 -1.91
CA PHE A 70 -7.70 -14.88 -1.57
C PHE A 70 -8.35 -15.88 -0.61
N GLU A 71 -7.87 -17.12 -0.57
CA GLU A 71 -8.30 -18.12 0.41
C GLU A 71 -7.92 -17.67 1.83
N THR A 72 -6.67 -17.27 2.02
CA THR A 72 -6.21 -16.72 3.31
C THR A 72 -6.98 -15.45 3.68
N LEU A 73 -7.16 -14.52 2.72
CA LEU A 73 -7.87 -13.27 2.96
C LEU A 73 -9.32 -13.50 3.39
N ALA A 74 -10.04 -14.40 2.71
CA ALA A 74 -11.41 -14.74 3.05
C ALA A 74 -11.52 -15.40 4.44
N ALA A 75 -10.60 -16.31 4.78
CA ALA A 75 -10.57 -16.94 6.10
C ALA A 75 -10.25 -15.93 7.22
N VAL A 76 -9.37 -14.96 6.97
CA VAL A 76 -9.10 -13.85 7.90
C VAL A 76 -10.35 -13.01 8.09
N GLN A 77 -10.98 -12.57 7.00
CA GLN A 77 -12.18 -11.74 7.04
C GLN A 77 -13.34 -12.44 7.77
N GLU A 78 -13.56 -13.75 7.54
CA GLU A 78 -14.56 -14.52 8.23
C GLU A 78 -14.37 -14.52 9.77
N LEU A 79 -13.12 -14.64 10.23
CA LEU A 79 -12.80 -14.68 11.66
C LEU A 79 -12.72 -13.30 12.31
N THR A 80 -12.34 -12.27 11.59
CA THR A 80 -12.17 -10.91 12.14
C THR A 80 -13.41 -10.02 11.95
N GLY A 81 -14.39 -10.46 11.14
CA GLY A 81 -15.66 -9.75 10.94
C GLY A 81 -15.47 -8.39 10.27
N GLU A 82 -16.01 -7.35 10.89
CA GLU A 82 -16.00 -5.97 10.38
C GLU A 82 -14.66 -5.21 10.58
N LEU A 83 -13.63 -5.88 11.12
CA LEU A 83 -12.32 -5.22 11.30
C LEU A 83 -11.72 -4.83 9.93
N PRO A 84 -11.38 -3.54 9.69
CA PRO A 84 -10.76 -3.11 8.45
C PRO A 84 -9.44 -3.83 8.19
N LEU A 85 -9.32 -4.49 7.03
CA LEU A 85 -8.10 -5.16 6.61
C LEU A 85 -7.21 -4.25 5.79
N VAL A 86 -5.90 -4.41 5.91
CA VAL A 86 -4.88 -3.61 5.24
C VAL A 86 -4.09 -4.47 4.26
N LEU A 87 -3.93 -3.98 3.05
CA LEU A 87 -3.05 -4.56 2.03
C LEU A 87 -1.78 -3.72 1.89
N HIS A 88 -0.65 -4.24 2.33
CA HIS A 88 0.66 -3.67 2.06
C HIS A 88 1.17 -4.07 0.67
N GLY A 89 2.16 -3.33 0.15
CA GLY A 89 2.80 -3.67 -1.13
C GLY A 89 1.86 -3.53 -2.34
N GLY A 90 0.96 -2.55 -2.36
CA GLY A 90 -0.06 -2.37 -3.39
C GLY A 90 0.45 -2.01 -4.80
N THR A 91 1.78 -1.88 -5.00
CA THR A 91 2.38 -1.50 -6.28
C THR A 91 2.43 -2.69 -7.25
N GLY A 92 1.79 -2.55 -8.43
CA GLY A 92 1.92 -3.54 -9.50
C GLY A 92 1.05 -4.80 -9.34
N ILE A 93 0.16 -4.84 -8.35
CA ILE A 93 -0.89 -5.86 -8.27
C ILE A 93 -1.92 -5.57 -9.37
N PRO A 94 -2.37 -6.59 -10.14
CA PRO A 94 -3.42 -6.43 -11.14
C PRO A 94 -4.71 -5.83 -10.56
N ASP A 95 -5.36 -4.96 -11.33
CA ASP A 95 -6.55 -4.21 -10.90
C ASP A 95 -7.71 -5.11 -10.47
N ASP A 96 -7.91 -6.24 -11.13
CA ASP A 96 -8.91 -7.23 -10.77
C ASP A 96 -8.64 -7.90 -9.42
N MET A 97 -7.36 -8.14 -9.10
CA MET A 97 -6.95 -8.65 -7.79
C MET A 97 -7.15 -7.61 -6.70
N ILE A 98 -6.86 -6.34 -6.97
CA ILE A 98 -7.12 -5.23 -6.03
C ILE A 98 -8.61 -5.14 -5.72
N LYS A 99 -9.46 -5.13 -6.75
CA LYS A 99 -10.93 -5.08 -6.57
C LYS A 99 -11.44 -6.26 -5.77
N LYS A 100 -10.97 -7.46 -6.08
CA LYS A 100 -11.33 -8.67 -5.33
C LYS A 100 -10.86 -8.63 -3.87
N ALA A 101 -9.69 -8.06 -3.59
CA ALA A 101 -9.22 -7.87 -2.22
C ALA A 101 -10.12 -6.89 -1.44
N ILE A 102 -10.55 -5.81 -2.09
CA ILE A 102 -11.49 -4.84 -1.51
C ILE A 102 -12.84 -5.51 -1.20
N ASP A 103 -13.38 -6.29 -2.14
CA ASP A 103 -14.63 -7.06 -1.94
C ASP A 103 -14.54 -8.06 -0.77
N LEU A 104 -13.31 -8.49 -0.41
CA LEU A 104 -13.02 -9.39 0.70
C LEU A 104 -12.58 -8.65 1.99
N GLY A 105 -12.89 -7.35 2.13
CA GLY A 105 -12.71 -6.60 3.37
C GLY A 105 -11.45 -5.74 3.46
N VAL A 106 -10.61 -5.68 2.41
CA VAL A 106 -9.50 -4.73 2.38
C VAL A 106 -10.04 -3.31 2.28
N SER A 107 -9.78 -2.50 3.29
CA SER A 107 -10.26 -1.11 3.44
C SER A 107 -9.15 -0.08 3.34
N LYS A 108 -7.88 -0.49 3.43
CA LYS A 108 -6.70 0.37 3.29
C LYS A 108 -5.66 -0.34 2.43
N ILE A 109 -5.07 0.39 1.47
CA ILE A 109 -4.02 -0.13 0.59
C ILE A 109 -2.84 0.82 0.62
N ASN A 110 -1.64 0.31 0.93
CA ASN A 110 -0.41 1.09 0.94
C ASN A 110 0.24 1.06 -0.44
N VAL A 111 0.43 2.25 -1.04
CA VAL A 111 1.07 2.42 -2.35
C VAL A 111 2.22 3.42 -2.21
N ASN A 112 3.46 2.98 -2.36
CA ASN A 112 4.65 3.82 -2.28
C ASN A 112 5.50 3.73 -3.55
N THR A 113 6.01 2.55 -3.88
CA THR A 113 6.98 2.34 -4.97
C THR A 113 6.49 2.89 -6.31
N GLU A 114 5.21 2.75 -6.63
CA GLU A 114 4.62 3.28 -7.87
C GLU A 114 4.68 4.81 -7.95
N CYS A 115 4.44 5.49 -6.83
CA CYS A 115 4.59 6.95 -6.75
C CYS A 115 6.04 7.38 -6.93
N GLN A 116 7.00 6.65 -6.34
CA GLN A 116 8.42 6.92 -6.52
C GLN A 116 8.87 6.73 -7.97
N LEU A 117 8.38 5.68 -8.64
CA LEU A 117 8.73 5.37 -10.03
C LEU A 117 8.23 6.45 -11.00
N VAL A 118 6.99 6.89 -10.88
CA VAL A 118 6.45 7.93 -11.76
C VAL A 118 7.13 9.28 -11.51
N PHE A 119 7.47 9.59 -10.26
CA PHE A 119 8.27 10.78 -9.91
C PHE A 119 9.63 10.77 -10.59
N ALA A 120 10.36 9.65 -10.43
CA ALA A 120 11.70 9.50 -11.00
C ALA A 120 11.66 9.57 -12.53
N GLU A 121 10.69 8.93 -13.17
CA GLU A 121 10.54 8.97 -14.63
C GLU A 121 10.23 10.37 -15.15
N ALA A 122 9.30 11.07 -14.55
CA ALA A 122 8.93 12.43 -14.98
C ALA A 122 10.09 13.42 -14.79
N THR A 123 10.81 13.33 -13.68
CA THR A 123 12.00 14.14 -13.42
C THR A 123 13.11 13.85 -14.43
N ARG A 124 13.36 12.58 -14.75
CA ARG A 124 14.33 12.18 -15.77
C ARG A 124 13.98 12.76 -17.14
N LYS A 125 12.73 12.62 -17.58
CA LYS A 125 12.26 13.20 -18.85
C LYS A 125 12.47 14.73 -18.92
N TYR A 126 12.29 15.44 -17.80
CA TYR A 126 12.55 16.88 -17.71
C TYR A 126 14.02 17.21 -17.95
N ILE A 127 14.93 16.45 -17.34
CA ILE A 127 16.38 16.62 -17.49
C ILE A 127 16.84 16.21 -18.90
N GLU A 128 16.40 15.06 -19.41
CA GLU A 128 16.74 14.59 -20.75
C GLU A 128 16.27 15.56 -21.86
N ALA A 129 15.18 16.28 -21.62
CA ALA A 129 14.72 17.34 -22.51
C ALA A 129 15.49 18.67 -22.38
N GLY A 130 16.54 18.72 -21.54
CA GLY A 130 17.36 19.92 -21.32
C GLY A 130 16.65 21.09 -20.63
N LYS A 131 15.49 20.85 -20.07
CA LYS A 131 14.67 21.93 -19.46
C LYS A 131 15.26 22.50 -18.18
N ASP A 132 16.13 21.76 -17.51
CA ASP A 132 16.94 22.22 -16.40
C ASP A 132 17.96 23.29 -16.80
N LEU A 133 18.39 23.31 -18.06
CA LEU A 133 19.34 24.27 -18.64
C LEU A 133 18.67 25.55 -19.15
N GLU A 134 17.36 25.58 -19.28
CA GLU A 134 16.59 26.74 -19.79
C GLU A 134 16.17 27.67 -18.66
N GLY A 135 16.55 28.95 -18.75
CA GLY A 135 16.17 29.98 -17.76
C GLY A 135 16.60 29.55 -16.34
N LYS A 136 15.62 29.40 -15.43
CA LYS A 136 15.84 28.86 -14.06
C LYS A 136 15.27 27.46 -13.91
N GLY A 137 15.37 26.59 -14.93
CA GLY A 137 14.87 25.22 -14.91
C GLY A 137 15.53 24.34 -13.85
N TYR A 138 16.74 24.68 -13.41
CA TYR A 138 17.48 24.01 -12.33
C TYR A 138 16.95 24.34 -10.92
N ASP A 139 16.06 25.34 -10.76
CA ASP A 139 15.43 25.63 -9.47
C ASP A 139 14.68 24.36 -8.99
N PRO A 140 14.94 23.85 -7.76
CA PRO A 140 14.31 22.60 -7.27
C PRO A 140 12.78 22.61 -7.39
N ARG A 141 12.13 23.75 -7.22
CA ARG A 141 10.67 23.89 -7.36
C ARG A 141 10.19 23.60 -8.78
N LYS A 142 11.02 23.92 -9.80
CA LYS A 142 10.74 23.64 -11.22
C LYS A 142 11.21 22.26 -11.63
N LEU A 143 12.42 21.87 -11.19
CA LEU A 143 13.03 20.59 -11.50
C LEU A 143 12.20 19.40 -10.99
N LEU A 144 11.65 19.53 -9.77
CA LEU A 144 10.90 18.45 -9.13
C LEU A 144 9.39 18.51 -9.40
N LYS A 145 8.89 19.63 -9.95
CA LYS A 145 7.45 19.79 -10.22
C LYS A 145 6.86 18.71 -11.12
N PRO A 146 7.49 18.31 -12.26
CA PRO A 146 6.95 17.24 -13.10
C PRO A 146 6.80 15.91 -12.35
N GLY A 147 7.73 15.59 -11.46
CA GLY A 147 7.65 14.41 -10.59
C GLY A 147 6.48 14.49 -9.61
N ALA A 148 6.30 15.65 -8.96
CA ALA A 148 5.18 15.88 -8.06
C ALA A 148 3.83 15.79 -8.79
N ASP A 149 3.70 16.40 -9.99
CA ASP A 149 2.50 16.33 -10.81
C ASP A 149 2.19 14.86 -11.21
N ALA A 150 3.22 14.07 -11.56
CA ALA A 150 3.06 12.66 -11.89
C ALA A 150 2.54 11.82 -10.71
N ILE A 151 2.98 12.12 -9.47
CA ILE A 151 2.42 11.49 -8.26
C ILE A 151 0.94 11.85 -8.11
N VAL A 152 0.56 13.11 -8.30
CA VAL A 152 -0.85 13.54 -8.20
C VAL A 152 -1.73 12.73 -9.15
N GLU A 153 -1.33 12.58 -10.41
CA GLU A 153 -2.10 11.78 -11.38
C GLU A 153 -2.15 10.30 -11.01
N LYS A 154 -1.04 9.73 -10.51
CA LYS A 154 -1.01 8.34 -10.04
C LYS A 154 -1.92 8.12 -8.82
N VAL A 155 -1.95 9.05 -7.88
CA VAL A 155 -2.86 8.98 -6.72
C VAL A 155 -4.32 9.05 -7.15
N LYS A 156 -4.68 9.93 -8.09
CA LYS A 156 -6.04 9.99 -8.65
C LYS A 156 -6.46 8.67 -9.28
N GLU A 157 -5.57 8.07 -10.09
CA GLU A 157 -5.80 6.74 -10.69
C GLU A 157 -6.09 5.69 -9.61
N LYS A 158 -5.31 5.66 -8.54
CA LYS A 158 -5.53 4.74 -7.41
C LYS A 158 -6.82 5.01 -6.66
N MET A 159 -7.18 6.26 -6.43
CA MET A 159 -8.47 6.62 -5.80
C MET A 159 -9.65 6.08 -6.60
N ILE A 160 -9.62 6.20 -7.93
CA ILE A 160 -10.65 5.65 -8.82
C ILE A 160 -10.65 4.11 -8.74
N LEU A 161 -9.47 3.47 -8.87
CA LEU A 161 -9.35 2.02 -8.81
C LEU A 161 -9.89 1.44 -7.49
N PHE A 162 -9.61 2.11 -6.37
CA PHE A 162 -10.01 1.68 -5.02
C PHE A 162 -11.46 2.06 -4.69
N GLY A 163 -12.13 2.83 -5.55
CA GLY A 163 -13.51 3.30 -5.34
C GLY A 163 -13.64 4.33 -4.21
N SER A 164 -12.56 5.06 -3.91
CA SER A 164 -12.55 6.12 -2.88
C SER A 164 -12.79 7.52 -3.45
N ASP A 165 -12.86 7.67 -4.78
CA ASP A 165 -13.18 8.95 -5.42
C ASP A 165 -14.62 9.39 -5.09
N GLY A 166 -14.80 10.69 -4.85
CA GLY A 166 -16.08 11.27 -4.46
C GLY A 166 -16.62 10.83 -3.10
N LYS A 167 -15.80 10.20 -2.24
CA LYS A 167 -16.20 9.75 -0.89
C LYS A 167 -15.78 10.72 0.24
N ALA A 168 -14.97 11.73 -0.07
CA ALA A 168 -14.65 12.78 0.91
C ALA A 168 -15.87 13.66 1.16
N GLU A 169 -16.20 13.91 2.45
CA GLU A 169 -17.20 14.88 2.89
C GLU A 169 -16.66 16.32 2.86
#